data_1db679c679ec44640a56c119aafc3071
#
_entry.id   1db679c679ec44640a56c119aafc3071
#
_cell.length_a   1.000
_cell.length_b   1.000
_cell.length_c   1.000
_cell.angle_alpha   90.00
_cell.angle_beta   90.00
_cell.angle_gamma   90.00
#
_symmetry.space_group_name_H-M   'P 1'
#
loop_
_entity.id
_entity.type
_entity.pdbx_description
1 polymer ?
#
loop_
_entity_poly.entity_id
_entity_poly.type
_entity_poly.pdbx_seq_one_letter_code
_entity_poly.pdbx_strand_id
1 'polypeptide(L)'
;MLAKQLLLCGLAAALGHQSAAQTTAVPLDSLRARASHTLHAKRYAEAAVLFRQEAAAERWPQARASAYYNLACAQALGGQPQAALQALGKAQRLGFNNLQLVRTDTDLASLRVRPEFAAIVGRIERQVNQLAAQQTDPLQAKLVTSDITNFWRAYDQAARDTAHAEAIYQRAYFDKGSVGLQDYYLAKIISTKQFVANQRAKPAFYRAIRPNTLQIATFTSQIRAGFQKLKELYPEAQFPNVYFVIGRWTSAGTATDNGMLIGADQLCRTVDTPLGELNLWARNNFGALDMLPIVVAHEHIHYIQKKSGDATLLRGALDEGMADFLAELTTGRNPNGRLQAYGLAHEKEIWADFSKEMSGTSWRNWIANGDQETADKPADLGYFVGYRICQSYYEEMADKQQAVHDILNIGSASAFLAKSRYAEKLAAR
;
A
#
# COMPACT_ATOMS: atom_id res chain seq x y z
N MET A 1 84.23 5.17 47.19
CA MET A 1 84.38 4.25 46.02
C MET A 1 83.15 4.31 45.14
N LEU A 2 83.41 4.73 43.94
CA LEU A 2 82.69 4.60 42.71
C LEU A 2 81.14 4.87 42.66
N ALA A 3 80.89 6.00 42.09
CA ALA A 3 79.64 6.42 41.46
C ALA A 3 79.31 5.59 40.21
N LYS A 4 78.05 5.35 39.93
CA LYS A 4 77.53 5.05 38.60
C LYS A 4 76.32 5.89 38.36
N GLN A 5 76.46 6.87 37.42
CA GLN A 5 75.43 7.65 36.81
C GLN A 5 74.60 6.72 35.92
N LEU A 6 73.29 6.80 36.02
CA LEU A 6 72.35 6.24 35.07
C LEU A 6 71.69 7.40 34.29
N LEU A 7 71.94 7.44 32.97
CA LEU A 7 71.28 8.26 31.99
C LEU A 7 69.85 7.77 31.87
N LEU A 8 68.82 8.64 32.05
CA LEU A 8 67.49 8.44 31.66
C LEU A 8 67.31 8.94 30.22
N CYS A 9 67.14 8.00 29.27
CA CYS A 9 66.60 8.31 27.94
C CYS A 9 65.06 8.37 28.02
N GLY A 10 64.49 9.55 27.79
CA GLY A 10 63.07 9.74 27.66
C GLY A 10 62.56 9.18 26.31
N LEU A 11 61.74 8.15 26.36
CA LEU A 11 60.90 7.76 25.22
C LEU A 11 59.58 8.54 25.34
N ALA A 12 59.37 9.52 24.45
CA ALA A 12 58.06 10.13 24.23
C ALA A 12 57.18 9.13 23.48
N ALA A 13 56.24 8.52 24.20
CA ALA A 13 55.16 7.73 23.58
C ALA A 13 54.18 8.68 22.86
N ALA A 14 54.27 8.74 21.56
CA ALA A 14 53.24 9.36 20.74
C ALA A 14 51.98 8.51 20.81
N LEU A 15 51.02 8.94 21.62
CA LEU A 15 49.65 8.42 21.61
C LEU A 15 48.99 8.87 20.27
N GLY A 16 49.10 7.99 19.28
CA GLY A 16 48.32 8.10 18.07
C GLY A 16 46.82 7.98 18.41
N HIS A 17 46.12 9.10 18.35
CA HIS A 17 44.68 9.08 18.32
C HIS A 17 44.24 8.39 17.01
N GLN A 18 43.98 7.08 17.11
CA GLN A 18 43.17 6.43 16.05
C GLN A 18 41.77 7.05 16.13
N SER A 19 41.52 8.00 15.27
CA SER A 19 40.19 8.46 14.93
C SER A 19 39.43 7.23 14.43
N ALA A 20 38.60 6.64 15.28
CA ALA A 20 37.64 5.63 14.86
C ALA A 20 36.76 6.30 13.80
N ALA A 21 37.01 5.98 12.52
CA ALA A 21 36.12 6.33 11.47
C ALA A 21 34.73 5.81 11.87
N GLN A 22 33.86 6.73 12.26
CA GLN A 22 32.45 6.42 12.42
C GLN A 22 31.98 5.96 11.03
N THR A 23 31.90 4.67 10.82
CA THR A 23 31.16 4.07 9.71
C THR A 23 29.74 4.57 9.87
N THR A 24 29.39 5.64 9.13
CA THR A 24 28.04 6.12 9.06
C THR A 24 27.17 4.95 8.61
N ALA A 25 26.34 4.45 9.52
CA ALA A 25 25.45 3.35 9.22
C ALA A 25 24.63 3.72 7.97
N VAL A 26 24.62 2.82 6.98
CA VAL A 26 23.83 3.02 5.73
C VAL A 26 22.38 3.27 6.14
N PRO A 27 21.75 4.35 5.67
CA PRO A 27 20.35 4.61 5.98
C PRO A 27 19.49 3.38 5.64
N LEU A 28 18.54 3.05 6.50
CA LEU A 28 17.74 1.84 6.38
C LEU A 28 16.97 1.79 5.03
N ASP A 29 16.45 2.93 4.56
CA ASP A 29 15.78 3.02 3.25
C ASP A 29 16.74 2.67 2.10
N SER A 30 18.00 3.10 2.18
CA SER A 30 19.05 2.75 1.19
C SER A 30 19.41 1.26 1.27
N LEU A 31 19.42 0.69 2.47
CA LEU A 31 19.67 -0.74 2.66
C LEU A 31 18.55 -1.59 2.05
N ARG A 32 17.29 -1.25 2.28
CA ARG A 32 16.11 -1.91 1.66
C ARG A 32 16.19 -1.87 0.13
N ALA A 33 16.41 -0.69 -0.44
CA ALA A 33 16.52 -0.50 -1.89
C ALA A 33 17.66 -1.33 -2.49
N ARG A 34 18.82 -1.34 -1.83
CA ARG A 34 19.99 -2.11 -2.24
C ARG A 34 19.75 -3.61 -2.16
N ALA A 35 19.12 -4.10 -1.08
CA ALA A 35 18.80 -5.53 -0.91
C ALA A 35 17.87 -6.02 -2.02
N SER A 36 16.79 -5.29 -2.28
CA SER A 36 15.84 -5.60 -3.35
C SER A 36 16.51 -5.56 -4.73
N HIS A 37 17.27 -4.52 -5.05
CA HIS A 37 17.99 -4.42 -6.33
C HIS A 37 18.96 -5.60 -6.52
N THR A 38 19.66 -6.01 -5.46
CA THR A 38 20.62 -7.12 -5.48
C THR A 38 19.92 -8.46 -5.76
N LEU A 39 18.73 -8.68 -5.19
CA LEU A 39 17.89 -9.86 -5.45
C LEU A 39 17.47 -9.90 -6.93
N HIS A 40 16.92 -8.80 -7.46
CA HIS A 40 16.54 -8.69 -8.88
C HIS A 40 17.72 -8.88 -9.84
N ALA A 41 18.93 -8.44 -9.43
CA ALA A 41 20.16 -8.69 -10.17
C ALA A 41 20.65 -10.15 -10.04
N LYS A 42 19.87 -11.05 -9.42
CA LYS A 42 20.17 -12.48 -9.20
C LYS A 42 21.46 -12.76 -8.42
N ARG A 43 21.93 -11.77 -7.63
CA ARG A 43 23.09 -11.93 -6.74
C ARG A 43 22.64 -12.45 -5.37
N TYR A 44 22.14 -13.68 -5.35
CA TYR A 44 21.38 -14.25 -4.22
C TYR A 44 22.14 -14.32 -2.91
N ALA A 45 23.43 -14.69 -2.94
CA ALA A 45 24.25 -14.75 -1.74
C ALA A 45 24.46 -13.36 -1.11
N GLU A 46 24.71 -12.34 -1.91
CA GLU A 46 24.84 -10.95 -1.47
C GLU A 46 23.47 -10.39 -0.98
N ALA A 47 22.39 -10.65 -1.71
CA ALA A 47 21.04 -10.27 -1.30
C ALA A 47 20.68 -10.86 0.07
N ALA A 48 21.01 -12.13 0.34
CA ALA A 48 20.78 -12.78 1.62
C ALA A 48 21.54 -12.09 2.78
N VAL A 49 22.76 -11.60 2.52
CA VAL A 49 23.51 -10.82 3.52
C VAL A 49 22.80 -9.49 3.80
N LEU A 50 22.38 -8.77 2.75
CA LEU A 50 21.72 -7.47 2.87
C LEU A 50 20.35 -7.60 3.56
N PHE A 51 19.51 -8.57 3.22
CA PHE A 51 18.24 -8.82 3.91
C PHE A 51 18.41 -9.22 5.37
N ARG A 52 19.49 -9.91 5.72
CA ARG A 52 19.80 -10.19 7.13
C ARG A 52 20.19 -8.93 7.89
N GLN A 53 20.96 -8.03 7.27
CA GLN A 53 21.31 -6.72 7.84
C GLN A 53 20.05 -5.86 7.98
N GLU A 54 19.18 -5.84 6.97
CA GLU A 54 17.89 -5.17 7.00
C GLU A 54 17.04 -5.68 8.17
N ALA A 55 16.82 -7.00 8.28
CA ALA A 55 16.05 -7.60 9.37
C ALA A 55 16.60 -7.27 10.76
N ALA A 56 17.93 -7.11 10.90
CA ALA A 56 18.56 -6.71 12.15
C ALA A 56 18.38 -5.21 12.46
N ALA A 57 18.33 -4.36 11.42
CA ALA A 57 18.18 -2.91 11.54
C ALA A 57 16.72 -2.48 11.65
N GLU A 58 15.76 -3.32 11.22
CA GLU A 58 14.34 -3.00 11.24
C GLU A 58 13.80 -2.81 12.64
N ARG A 59 13.04 -1.72 12.81
CA ARG A 59 12.44 -1.34 14.10
C ARG A 59 11.07 -1.95 14.30
N TRP A 60 10.31 -2.12 13.20
CA TRP A 60 8.92 -2.57 13.23
C TRP A 60 8.83 -4.08 13.00
N PRO A 61 8.01 -4.80 13.76
CA PRO A 61 7.84 -6.24 13.61
C PRO A 61 7.47 -6.67 12.18
N GLN A 62 6.56 -5.95 11.53
CA GLN A 62 6.09 -6.25 10.16
C GLN A 62 7.21 -6.04 9.12
N ALA A 63 7.97 -4.94 9.23
CA ALA A 63 9.11 -4.68 8.35
C ALA A 63 10.18 -5.77 8.52
N ARG A 64 10.44 -6.17 9.77
CA ARG A 64 11.34 -7.28 10.07
C ARG A 64 10.83 -8.60 9.53
N ALA A 65 9.53 -8.86 9.61
CA ALA A 65 8.89 -10.04 9.03
C ALA A 65 9.08 -10.08 7.51
N SER A 66 8.86 -8.96 6.83
CA SER A 66 9.07 -8.82 5.38
C SER A 66 10.53 -9.01 4.99
N ALA A 67 11.47 -8.46 5.75
CA ALA A 67 12.90 -8.66 5.52
C ALA A 67 13.31 -10.15 5.67
N TYR A 68 12.75 -10.88 6.65
CA TYR A 68 12.96 -12.33 6.77
C TYR A 68 12.30 -13.14 5.66
N TYR A 69 11.15 -12.70 5.14
CA TYR A 69 10.53 -13.30 3.97
C TYR A 69 11.44 -13.16 2.73
N ASN A 70 11.93 -11.95 2.46
CA ASN A 70 12.84 -11.69 1.35
C ASN A 70 14.19 -12.43 1.51
N LEU A 71 14.68 -12.56 2.76
CA LEU A 71 15.82 -13.40 3.07
C LEU A 71 15.57 -14.86 2.69
N ALA A 72 14.37 -15.39 2.98
CA ALA A 72 14.00 -16.74 2.60
C ALA A 72 13.98 -16.92 1.08
N CYS A 73 13.44 -15.96 0.32
CA CYS A 73 13.47 -15.95 -1.14
C CYS A 73 14.92 -15.98 -1.68
N ALA A 74 15.78 -15.07 -1.19
CA ALA A 74 17.17 -15.00 -1.61
C ALA A 74 17.94 -16.32 -1.32
N GLN A 75 17.69 -16.93 -0.16
CA GLN A 75 18.31 -18.19 0.25
C GLN A 75 17.78 -19.39 -0.56
N ALA A 76 16.48 -19.42 -0.86
CA ALA A 76 15.88 -20.48 -1.68
C ALA A 76 16.42 -20.45 -3.10
N LEU A 77 16.47 -19.28 -3.73
CA LEU A 77 17.06 -19.07 -5.06
C LEU A 77 18.58 -19.33 -5.07
N GLY A 78 19.27 -19.06 -3.96
CA GLY A 78 20.68 -19.34 -3.75
C GLY A 78 21.02 -20.80 -3.40
N GLY A 79 20.05 -21.73 -3.48
CA GLY A 79 20.26 -23.15 -3.21
C GLY A 79 20.48 -23.51 -1.76
N GLN A 80 19.98 -22.70 -0.80
CA GLN A 80 20.11 -22.89 0.65
C GLN A 80 18.75 -23.19 1.31
N PRO A 81 18.08 -24.30 0.96
CA PRO A 81 16.68 -24.52 1.33
C PRO A 81 16.46 -24.60 2.85
N GLN A 82 17.40 -25.15 3.62
CA GLN A 82 17.25 -25.25 5.07
C GLN A 82 17.31 -23.87 5.75
N ALA A 83 18.24 -23.00 5.29
CA ALA A 83 18.33 -21.62 5.77
C ALA A 83 17.09 -20.82 5.38
N ALA A 84 16.57 -20.99 4.16
CA ALA A 84 15.36 -20.38 3.68
C ALA A 84 14.14 -20.74 4.52
N LEU A 85 13.96 -22.01 4.89
CA LEU A 85 12.88 -22.46 5.78
C LEU A 85 13.00 -21.85 7.18
N GLN A 86 14.21 -21.72 7.72
CA GLN A 86 14.43 -21.04 9.00
C GLN A 86 14.03 -19.56 8.93
N ALA A 87 14.42 -18.86 7.86
CA ALA A 87 14.07 -17.47 7.64
C ALA A 87 12.56 -17.29 7.47
N LEU A 88 11.90 -18.12 6.65
CA LEU A 88 10.44 -18.09 6.46
C LEU A 88 9.68 -18.38 7.77
N GLY A 89 10.18 -19.33 8.58
CA GLY A 89 9.63 -19.58 9.91
C GLY A 89 9.79 -18.40 10.86
N LYS A 90 10.87 -17.61 10.74
CA LYS A 90 11.04 -16.36 11.51
C LYS A 90 10.05 -15.30 11.04
N ALA A 91 9.88 -15.12 9.72
CA ALA A 91 8.89 -14.22 9.15
C ALA A 91 7.49 -14.51 9.69
N GLN A 92 7.07 -15.78 9.65
CA GLN A 92 5.77 -16.22 10.17
C GLN A 92 5.60 -15.91 11.67
N ARG A 93 6.62 -16.16 12.51
CA ARG A 93 6.56 -15.85 13.95
C ARG A 93 6.49 -14.35 14.25
N LEU A 94 7.00 -13.50 13.36
CA LEU A 94 6.91 -12.04 13.45
C LEU A 94 5.60 -11.49 12.88
N GLY A 95 4.69 -12.37 12.43
CA GLY A 95 3.37 -11.99 11.97
C GLY A 95 3.22 -11.89 10.46
N PHE A 96 4.19 -12.39 9.65
CA PHE A 96 4.01 -12.48 8.20
C PHE A 96 2.79 -13.37 7.88
N ASN A 97 1.78 -12.80 7.24
CA ASN A 97 0.48 -13.43 7.03
C ASN A 97 -0.01 -13.43 5.57
N ASN A 98 0.81 -13.00 4.61
CA ASN A 98 0.45 -13.06 3.20
C ASN A 98 0.50 -14.50 2.69
N LEU A 99 -0.58 -15.25 2.97
CA LEU A 99 -0.72 -16.66 2.61
C LEU A 99 -0.65 -16.89 1.11
N GLN A 100 -1.31 -16.02 0.33
CA GLN A 100 -1.34 -16.14 -1.12
C GLN A 100 0.07 -16.00 -1.70
N LEU A 101 0.81 -14.99 -1.27
CA LEU A 101 2.18 -14.77 -1.72
C LEU A 101 3.07 -15.98 -1.40
N VAL A 102 3.05 -16.50 -0.16
CA VAL A 102 3.85 -17.67 0.21
C VAL A 102 3.53 -18.89 -0.66
N ARG A 103 2.26 -19.07 -1.03
CA ARG A 103 1.83 -20.21 -1.86
C ARG A 103 2.24 -20.09 -3.33
N THR A 104 2.28 -18.87 -3.87
CA THR A 104 2.42 -18.66 -5.33
C THR A 104 3.79 -18.12 -5.76
N ASP A 105 4.55 -17.53 -4.83
CA ASP A 105 5.86 -16.94 -5.14
C ASP A 105 6.82 -17.97 -5.72
N THR A 106 7.27 -17.72 -6.96
CA THR A 106 8.20 -18.60 -7.69
C THR A 106 9.56 -18.73 -7.01
N ASP A 107 9.97 -17.73 -6.22
CA ASP A 107 11.24 -17.74 -5.51
C ASP A 107 11.29 -18.84 -4.45
N LEU A 108 10.12 -19.25 -3.92
CA LEU A 108 9.99 -20.31 -2.93
C LEU A 108 9.67 -21.69 -3.56
N ALA A 109 9.66 -21.81 -4.89
CA ALA A 109 9.24 -23.05 -5.58
C ALA A 109 10.02 -24.30 -5.12
N SER A 110 11.34 -24.18 -4.88
CA SER A 110 12.20 -25.27 -4.41
C SER A 110 11.86 -25.77 -2.99
N LEU A 111 11.10 -24.97 -2.21
CA LEU A 111 10.72 -25.34 -0.85
C LEU A 111 9.40 -26.10 -0.79
N ARG A 112 8.53 -26.03 -1.81
CA ARG A 112 7.15 -26.54 -1.78
C ARG A 112 7.07 -28.05 -1.55
N VAL A 113 8.07 -28.80 -1.97
CA VAL A 113 8.13 -30.27 -1.80
C VAL A 113 8.55 -30.69 -0.37
N ARG A 114 8.86 -29.74 0.50
CA ARG A 114 9.38 -30.01 1.86
C ARG A 114 8.28 -29.98 2.90
N PRO A 115 8.21 -30.95 3.83
CA PRO A 115 7.18 -31.00 4.86
C PRO A 115 7.25 -29.80 5.81
N GLU A 116 8.44 -29.24 6.07
CA GLU A 116 8.62 -28.05 6.90
C GLU A 116 7.96 -26.82 6.27
N PHE A 117 8.00 -26.69 4.93
CA PHE A 117 7.32 -25.62 4.22
C PHE A 117 5.80 -25.73 4.39
N ALA A 118 5.24 -26.93 4.19
CA ALA A 118 3.81 -27.18 4.41
C ALA A 118 3.39 -26.85 5.84
N ALA A 119 4.23 -27.18 6.83
CA ALA A 119 3.97 -26.85 8.23
C ALA A 119 3.97 -25.32 8.49
N ILE A 120 4.85 -24.55 7.84
CA ILE A 120 4.87 -23.08 7.94
C ILE A 120 3.62 -22.49 7.28
N VAL A 121 3.27 -22.92 6.07
CA VAL A 121 2.06 -22.49 5.37
C VAL A 121 0.81 -22.74 6.21
N GLY A 122 0.68 -23.94 6.80
CA GLY A 122 -0.45 -24.26 7.68
C GLY A 122 -0.54 -23.39 8.95
N ARG A 123 0.60 -22.88 9.47
CA ARG A 123 0.57 -21.90 10.57
C ARG A 123 0.10 -20.54 10.11
N ILE A 124 0.58 -20.06 8.95
CA ILE A 124 0.13 -18.79 8.36
C ILE A 124 -1.38 -18.87 8.08
N GLU A 125 -1.86 -19.96 7.49
CA GLU A 125 -3.27 -20.16 7.19
C GLU A 125 -4.15 -20.09 8.44
N ARG A 126 -3.73 -20.73 9.53
CA ARG A 126 -4.45 -20.61 10.81
C ARG A 126 -4.50 -19.20 11.34
N GLN A 127 -3.38 -18.42 11.23
CA GLN A 127 -3.36 -17.02 11.63
C GLN A 127 -4.33 -16.18 10.80
N VAL A 128 -4.31 -16.35 9.48
CA VAL A 128 -5.21 -15.64 8.55
C VAL A 128 -6.68 -15.97 8.87
N ASN A 129 -7.01 -17.25 9.05
CA ASN A 129 -8.37 -17.67 9.37
C ASN A 129 -8.86 -17.15 10.73
N GLN A 130 -7.97 -17.07 11.74
CA GLN A 130 -8.30 -16.47 13.03
C GLN A 130 -8.59 -14.98 12.92
N LEU A 131 -7.79 -14.24 12.14
CA LEU A 131 -8.03 -12.82 11.86
C LEU A 131 -9.35 -12.62 11.12
N ALA A 132 -9.59 -13.40 10.07
CA ALA A 132 -10.82 -13.34 9.29
C ALA A 132 -12.07 -13.60 10.16
N ALA A 133 -12.03 -14.59 11.06
CA ALA A 133 -13.12 -14.87 11.98
C ALA A 133 -13.43 -13.71 12.95
N GLN A 134 -12.44 -12.87 13.28
CA GLN A 134 -12.62 -11.68 14.12
C GLN A 134 -13.14 -10.46 13.37
N GLN A 135 -13.14 -10.48 12.04
CA GLN A 135 -13.47 -9.36 11.17
C GLN A 135 -14.87 -9.50 10.53
N THR A 136 -15.76 -10.33 11.05
CA THR A 136 -17.08 -10.57 10.48
C THR A 136 -18.14 -9.54 10.88
N ASP A 137 -17.90 -8.76 11.94
CA ASP A 137 -18.80 -7.72 12.44
C ASP A 137 -18.30 -6.33 12.02
N PRO A 138 -19.08 -5.58 11.19
CA PRO A 138 -18.72 -4.24 10.75
C PRO A 138 -18.54 -3.24 11.89
N LEU A 139 -19.15 -3.48 13.05
CA LEU A 139 -19.05 -2.59 14.21
C LEU A 139 -17.74 -2.75 14.99
N GLN A 140 -17.06 -3.88 14.83
CA GLN A 140 -15.78 -4.14 15.52
C GLN A 140 -14.58 -3.55 14.79
N ALA A 141 -14.71 -3.16 13.52
CA ALA A 141 -13.65 -2.49 12.78
C ALA A 141 -13.24 -1.18 13.47
N LYS A 142 -11.95 -1.06 13.78
CA LYS A 142 -11.41 0.16 14.41
C LYS A 142 -11.07 1.20 13.34
N LEU A 143 -11.51 2.43 13.57
CA LEU A 143 -11.16 3.59 12.76
C LEU A 143 -10.05 4.36 13.51
N VAL A 144 -8.80 4.15 13.10
CA VAL A 144 -7.61 4.64 13.81
C VAL A 144 -7.19 5.98 13.24
N THR A 145 -7.34 7.05 14.02
CA THR A 145 -7.01 8.44 13.67
C THR A 145 -5.82 9.01 14.45
N SER A 146 -5.23 8.22 15.35
CA SER A 146 -4.11 8.66 16.21
C SER A 146 -2.90 9.13 15.40
N ASP A 147 -2.68 8.56 14.21
CA ASP A 147 -1.55 8.91 13.36
C ASP A 147 -1.68 10.33 12.79
N ILE A 148 -2.89 10.82 12.58
CA ILE A 148 -3.13 12.22 12.19
C ILE A 148 -2.62 13.18 13.29
N THR A 149 -2.96 12.90 14.55
CA THR A 149 -2.49 13.71 15.69
C THR A 149 -0.98 13.64 15.86
N ASN A 150 -0.39 12.44 15.69
CA ASN A 150 1.05 12.24 15.75
C ASN A 150 1.77 13.00 14.63
N PHE A 151 1.21 12.99 13.40
CA PHE A 151 1.75 13.76 12.28
C PHE A 151 1.80 15.25 12.60
N TRP A 152 0.70 15.85 13.04
CA TRP A 152 0.67 17.30 13.31
C TRP A 152 1.59 17.71 14.44
N ARG A 153 1.76 16.87 15.45
CA ARG A 153 2.76 17.09 16.51
C ARG A 153 4.19 17.06 15.93
N ALA A 154 4.51 16.11 15.06
CA ALA A 154 5.79 16.03 14.39
C ALA A 154 6.01 17.22 13.44
N TYR A 155 4.97 17.60 12.69
CA TYR A 155 5.00 18.76 11.79
C TYR A 155 5.35 20.05 12.52
N ASP A 156 4.68 20.33 13.65
CA ASP A 156 4.96 21.51 14.48
C ASP A 156 6.39 21.50 15.07
N GLN A 157 6.90 20.33 15.46
CA GLN A 157 8.27 20.20 15.95
C GLN A 157 9.30 20.41 14.80
N ALA A 158 9.07 19.80 13.64
CA ALA A 158 9.95 19.92 12.48
C ALA A 158 9.98 21.36 11.91
N ALA A 159 8.88 22.10 12.05
CA ALA A 159 8.82 23.51 11.66
C ALA A 159 9.72 24.40 12.54
N ARG A 160 9.93 24.04 13.82
CA ARG A 160 10.82 24.75 14.76
C ARG A 160 12.28 24.34 14.64
N ASP A 161 12.54 23.11 14.20
CA ASP A 161 13.86 22.54 14.05
C ASP A 161 13.98 21.85 12.70
N THR A 162 14.15 22.67 11.66
CA THR A 162 14.21 22.20 10.27
C THR A 162 15.46 21.37 9.96
N ALA A 163 16.55 21.59 10.69
CA ALA A 163 17.78 20.84 10.51
C ALA A 163 17.62 19.36 10.89
N HIS A 164 16.79 19.05 11.89
CA HIS A 164 16.55 17.70 12.37
C HIS A 164 15.19 17.14 11.98
N ALA A 165 14.52 17.71 10.96
CA ALA A 165 13.15 17.32 10.58
C ALA A 165 12.99 15.82 10.30
N GLU A 166 13.95 15.18 9.59
CA GLU A 166 13.89 13.73 9.33
C GLU A 166 13.89 12.92 10.64
N ALA A 167 14.76 13.23 11.57
CA ALA A 167 14.82 12.56 12.87
C ALA A 167 13.56 12.81 13.71
N ILE A 168 12.96 14.00 13.61
CA ILE A 168 11.72 14.36 14.29
C ILE A 168 10.56 13.53 13.75
N TYR A 169 10.35 13.50 12.42
CA TYR A 169 9.29 12.68 11.82
C TYR A 169 9.50 11.19 12.08
N GLN A 170 10.74 10.70 12.01
CA GLN A 170 11.03 9.31 12.33
C GLN A 170 10.57 8.97 13.74
N ARG A 171 10.99 9.74 14.75
CA ARG A 171 10.72 9.47 16.16
C ARG A 171 9.29 9.78 16.58
N ALA A 172 8.72 10.90 16.12
CA ALA A 172 7.45 11.43 16.63
C ALA A 172 6.23 11.01 15.81
N TYR A 173 6.43 10.58 14.55
CA TYR A 173 5.35 10.13 13.65
C TYR A 173 5.49 8.65 13.35
N PHE A 174 6.56 8.22 12.67
CA PHE A 174 6.68 6.83 12.18
C PHE A 174 6.90 5.81 13.29
N ASP A 175 7.84 6.05 14.22
CA ASP A 175 8.15 5.08 15.29
C ASP A 175 7.01 4.98 16.33
N LYS A 176 6.14 5.99 16.43
CA LYS A 176 4.93 5.99 17.26
C LYS A 176 3.68 5.61 16.52
N GLY A 177 3.79 5.36 15.22
CA GLY A 177 2.67 5.10 14.36
C GLY A 177 2.01 3.76 14.60
N SER A 178 0.74 3.67 14.22
CA SER A 178 0.00 2.42 14.17
C SER A 178 0.66 1.42 13.21
N VAL A 179 0.26 0.15 13.29
CA VAL A 179 0.66 -0.85 12.30
C VAL A 179 0.30 -0.41 10.87
N GLY A 180 -0.85 0.24 10.68
CA GLY A 180 -1.26 0.78 9.39
C GLY A 180 -0.32 1.88 8.87
N LEU A 181 0.14 2.80 9.72
CA LEU A 181 1.13 3.81 9.30
C LEU A 181 2.47 3.16 8.93
N GLN A 182 2.89 2.13 9.65
CA GLN A 182 4.12 1.40 9.35
C GLN A 182 4.03 0.69 7.98
N ASP A 183 2.90 0.04 7.70
CA ASP A 183 2.63 -0.58 6.40
C ASP A 183 2.57 0.49 5.28
N TYR A 184 1.90 1.61 5.55
CA TYR A 184 1.81 2.72 4.58
C TYR A 184 3.19 3.34 4.30
N TYR A 185 4.06 3.41 5.31
CA TYR A 185 5.44 3.83 5.12
C TYR A 185 6.18 2.90 4.15
N LEU A 186 6.11 1.60 4.39
CA LEU A 186 6.81 0.61 3.56
C LEU A 186 6.29 0.57 2.11
N ALA A 187 4.97 0.73 1.94
CA ALA A 187 4.34 0.60 0.63
C ALA A 187 4.32 1.91 -0.19
N LYS A 188 4.20 3.06 0.46
CA LYS A 188 3.86 4.33 -0.20
C LYS A 188 4.81 5.50 0.14
N ILE A 189 5.27 5.63 1.38
CA ILE A 189 6.19 6.70 1.77
C ILE A 189 7.62 6.35 1.38
N ILE A 190 8.08 5.15 1.72
CA ILE A 190 9.36 4.53 1.38
C ILE A 190 10.57 5.23 2.00
N SER A 191 10.58 6.58 2.06
CA SER A 191 11.72 7.36 2.50
C SER A 191 11.30 8.56 3.35
N THR A 192 11.82 8.65 4.58
CA THR A 192 11.63 9.82 5.46
C THR A 192 12.19 11.09 4.84
N LYS A 193 13.31 11.00 4.12
CA LYS A 193 13.90 12.14 3.40
C LYS A 193 12.95 12.68 2.33
N GLN A 194 12.39 11.80 1.49
CA GLN A 194 11.41 12.21 0.47
C GLN A 194 10.12 12.74 1.09
N PHE A 195 9.68 12.15 2.20
CA PHE A 195 8.53 12.63 2.95
C PHE A 195 8.74 14.07 3.43
N VAL A 196 9.88 14.38 4.07
CA VAL A 196 10.23 15.74 4.53
C VAL A 196 10.34 16.70 3.35
N ALA A 197 10.94 16.28 2.24
CA ALA A 197 11.04 17.11 1.03
C ALA A 197 9.65 17.48 0.49
N ASN A 198 8.72 16.51 0.46
CA ASN A 198 7.34 16.75 0.04
C ASN A 198 6.60 17.74 0.97
N GLN A 199 6.78 17.61 2.29
CA GLN A 199 6.19 18.55 3.26
C GLN A 199 6.72 19.97 3.07
N ARG A 200 8.02 20.12 2.85
CA ARG A 200 8.68 21.42 2.62
C ARG A 200 8.27 22.07 1.29
N ALA A 201 7.99 21.27 0.27
CA ALA A 201 7.55 21.75 -1.04
C ALA A 201 6.08 22.22 -1.05
N LYS A 202 5.28 21.91 -0.02
CA LYS A 202 3.83 22.19 0.02
C LYS A 202 3.37 22.82 1.35
N PRO A 203 4.03 23.87 1.85
CA PRO A 203 3.76 24.41 3.18
C PRO A 203 2.37 25.07 3.28
N ALA A 204 1.88 25.72 2.24
CA ALA A 204 0.57 26.35 2.24
C ALA A 204 -0.55 25.28 2.20
N PHE A 205 -0.35 24.25 1.37
CA PHE A 205 -1.24 23.11 1.27
C PHE A 205 -1.40 22.41 2.62
N TYR A 206 -0.32 21.97 3.28
CA TYR A 206 -0.42 21.26 4.55
C TYR A 206 -1.07 22.10 5.65
N ARG A 207 -0.78 23.40 5.72
CA ARG A 207 -1.49 24.29 6.67
C ARG A 207 -3.00 24.33 6.42
N ALA A 208 -3.40 24.38 5.15
CA ALA A 208 -4.82 24.48 4.78
C ALA A 208 -5.61 23.18 5.08
N ILE A 209 -5.03 22.00 4.88
CA ILE A 209 -5.73 20.74 5.12
C ILE A 209 -5.79 20.34 6.60
N ARG A 210 -4.97 20.94 7.47
CA ARG A 210 -4.88 20.56 8.90
C ARG A 210 -6.24 20.52 9.61
N PRO A 211 -7.10 21.54 9.54
CA PRO A 211 -8.40 21.52 10.22
C PRO A 211 -9.28 20.36 9.78
N ASN A 212 -9.28 20.03 8.49
CA ASN A 212 -10.08 18.95 7.94
C ASN A 212 -9.56 17.57 8.34
N THR A 213 -8.23 17.36 8.31
CA THR A 213 -7.66 16.09 8.74
C THR A 213 -7.99 15.76 10.20
N LEU A 214 -8.15 16.77 11.06
CA LEU A 214 -8.54 16.59 12.45
C LEU A 214 -10.04 16.28 12.63
N GLN A 215 -10.86 16.44 11.58
CA GLN A 215 -12.30 16.13 11.60
C GLN A 215 -12.63 14.72 11.09
N ILE A 216 -11.67 13.93 10.65
CA ILE A 216 -11.88 12.60 10.06
C ILE A 216 -12.77 11.71 10.93
N ALA A 217 -12.61 11.74 12.25
CA ALA A 217 -13.41 10.96 13.18
C ALA A 217 -14.92 11.24 13.11
N THR A 218 -15.34 12.42 12.62
CA THR A 218 -16.77 12.77 12.48
C THR A 218 -17.48 11.95 11.40
N PHE A 219 -16.73 11.31 10.48
CA PHE A 219 -17.26 10.44 9.41
C PHE A 219 -17.45 8.99 9.83
N THR A 220 -17.20 8.64 11.10
CA THR A 220 -17.32 7.28 11.62
C THR A 220 -18.68 6.65 11.31
N SER A 221 -19.78 7.39 11.46
CA SER A 221 -21.14 6.87 11.21
C SER A 221 -21.39 6.56 9.74
N GLN A 222 -20.91 7.41 8.82
CA GLN A 222 -21.06 7.19 7.39
C GLN A 222 -20.22 6.00 6.92
N ILE A 223 -18.97 5.85 7.41
CA ILE A 223 -18.12 4.70 7.10
C ILE A 223 -18.79 3.41 7.58
N ARG A 224 -19.32 3.38 8.81
CA ARG A 224 -20.03 2.21 9.35
C ARG A 224 -21.31 1.90 8.60
N ALA A 225 -22.04 2.90 8.13
CA ALA A 225 -23.22 2.69 7.27
C ALA A 225 -22.85 1.99 5.96
N GLY A 226 -21.74 2.40 5.31
CA GLY A 226 -21.20 1.70 4.13
C GLY A 226 -20.82 0.25 4.42
N PHE A 227 -20.19 -0.02 5.57
CA PHE A 227 -19.85 -1.38 5.99
C PHE A 227 -21.10 -2.25 6.22
N GLN A 228 -22.11 -1.70 6.88
CA GLN A 228 -23.37 -2.41 7.09
C GLN A 228 -24.06 -2.72 5.76
N LYS A 229 -24.09 -1.76 4.83
CA LYS A 229 -24.66 -1.97 3.50
C LYS A 229 -23.90 -3.05 2.72
N LEU A 230 -22.58 -3.07 2.80
CA LEU A 230 -21.80 -4.14 2.20
C LEU A 230 -22.10 -5.50 2.86
N LYS A 231 -22.27 -5.56 4.17
CA LYS A 231 -22.64 -6.80 4.90
C LYS A 231 -23.99 -7.35 4.44
N GLU A 232 -24.95 -6.48 4.13
CA GLU A 232 -26.25 -6.89 3.57
C GLU A 232 -26.10 -7.48 2.15
N LEU A 233 -25.25 -6.90 1.32
CA LEU A 233 -25.01 -7.30 -0.07
C LEU A 233 -24.08 -8.52 -0.18
N TYR A 234 -23.12 -8.62 0.73
CA TYR A 234 -22.13 -9.70 0.77
C TYR A 234 -21.91 -10.17 2.23
N PRO A 235 -22.72 -11.13 2.71
CA PRO A 235 -22.69 -11.62 4.09
C PRO A 235 -21.34 -12.17 4.56
N GLU A 236 -20.48 -12.61 3.63
CA GLU A 236 -19.14 -13.14 3.90
C GLU A 236 -18.08 -12.04 4.07
N ALA A 237 -18.44 -10.76 3.88
CA ALA A 237 -17.51 -9.64 3.95
C ALA A 237 -16.75 -9.61 5.28
N GLN A 238 -15.46 -9.31 5.19
CA GLN A 238 -14.58 -9.05 6.32
C GLN A 238 -14.40 -7.54 6.48
N PHE A 239 -14.36 -7.08 7.73
CA PHE A 239 -14.28 -5.66 8.09
C PHE A 239 -13.00 -5.41 8.89
N PRO A 240 -11.87 -5.18 8.20
CA PRO A 240 -10.59 -4.90 8.86
C PRO A 240 -10.57 -3.51 9.46
N ASN A 241 -9.55 -3.23 10.27
CA ASN A 241 -9.30 -1.88 10.77
C ASN A 241 -8.99 -0.90 9.64
N VAL A 242 -9.36 0.37 9.83
CA VAL A 242 -9.04 1.48 8.91
C VAL A 242 -8.07 2.43 9.61
N TYR A 243 -6.97 2.73 8.95
CA TYR A 243 -5.92 3.60 9.46
C TYR A 243 -5.84 4.87 8.61
N PHE A 244 -6.05 6.02 9.23
CA PHE A 244 -5.95 7.32 8.56
C PHE A 244 -4.58 7.92 8.82
N VAL A 245 -3.85 8.21 7.76
CA VAL A 245 -2.46 8.65 7.81
C VAL A 245 -2.24 9.89 6.95
N ILE A 246 -1.17 10.64 7.21
CA ILE A 246 -0.69 11.69 6.30
C ILE A 246 0.49 11.13 5.52
N GLY A 247 0.35 11.08 4.21
CA GLY A 247 1.35 10.57 3.30
C GLY A 247 2.25 11.65 2.67
N ARG A 248 2.70 11.35 1.45
CA ARG A 248 3.45 12.28 0.62
C ARG A 248 2.88 12.39 -0.81
N TRP A 249 1.57 12.32 -0.94
CA TRP A 249 0.87 12.37 -2.23
C TRP A 249 1.13 11.14 -3.13
N THR A 250 1.35 9.98 -2.58
CA THR A 250 1.61 8.75 -3.34
C THR A 250 0.40 7.83 -3.46
N SER A 251 -0.59 7.95 -2.57
CA SER A 251 -1.81 7.14 -2.61
C SER A 251 -2.90 7.76 -1.73
N ALA A 252 -4.13 7.83 -2.24
CA ALA A 252 -5.31 8.19 -1.44
C ALA A 252 -5.75 7.05 -0.54
N GLY A 253 -5.51 5.81 -0.96
CA GLY A 253 -5.78 4.62 -0.18
C GLY A 253 -4.99 3.41 -0.67
N THR A 254 -4.96 2.37 0.13
CA THR A 254 -4.46 1.04 -0.22
C THR A 254 -4.89 0.03 0.84
N ALA A 255 -5.00 -1.23 0.47
CA ALA A 255 -5.27 -2.33 1.39
C ALA A 255 -4.02 -3.18 1.62
N THR A 256 -3.81 -3.60 2.86
CA THR A 256 -2.76 -4.57 3.25
C THR A 256 -3.39 -5.68 4.08
N ASP A 257 -2.62 -6.71 4.39
CA ASP A 257 -3.09 -7.80 5.26
C ASP A 257 -3.45 -7.32 6.70
N ASN A 258 -3.03 -6.11 7.09
CA ASN A 258 -3.33 -5.50 8.39
C ASN A 258 -4.55 -4.58 8.37
N GLY A 259 -5.07 -4.24 7.19
CA GLY A 259 -6.27 -3.43 7.04
C GLY A 259 -6.20 -2.41 5.90
N MET A 260 -7.11 -1.45 5.94
CA MET A 260 -7.22 -0.37 4.96
C MET A 260 -6.42 0.85 5.44
N LEU A 261 -5.64 1.43 4.53
CA LEU A 261 -4.72 2.53 4.80
C LEU A 261 -5.16 3.73 3.96
N ILE A 262 -5.59 4.81 4.60
CA ILE A 262 -6.17 5.97 3.92
C ILE A 262 -5.23 7.17 4.05
N GLY A 263 -4.73 7.64 2.90
CA GLY A 263 -3.88 8.83 2.79
C GLY A 263 -4.71 10.10 2.85
N ALA A 264 -4.96 10.59 4.05
CA ALA A 264 -5.85 11.71 4.32
C ALA A 264 -5.40 13.04 3.70
N ASP A 265 -4.11 13.17 3.38
CA ASP A 265 -3.56 14.32 2.66
C ASP A 265 -4.13 14.47 1.24
N GLN A 266 -4.77 13.44 0.68
CA GLN A 266 -5.43 13.49 -0.63
C GLN A 266 -6.96 13.64 -0.56
N LEU A 267 -7.55 13.74 0.64
CA LEU A 267 -9.00 13.71 0.86
C LEU A 267 -9.52 14.86 1.74
N CYS A 268 -8.76 15.92 1.90
CA CYS A 268 -9.13 17.00 2.83
C CYS A 268 -9.26 18.37 2.17
N ARG A 269 -9.67 18.41 0.89
CA ARG A 269 -9.86 19.64 0.13
C ARG A 269 -10.99 20.49 0.70
N THR A 270 -10.73 21.80 0.76
CA THR A 270 -11.77 22.86 0.90
C THR A 270 -11.70 23.79 -0.32
N VAL A 271 -12.69 24.67 -0.46
CA VAL A 271 -12.69 25.72 -1.51
C VAL A 271 -11.48 26.65 -1.39
N ASP A 272 -10.97 26.86 -0.17
CA ASP A 272 -9.84 27.75 0.14
C ASP A 272 -8.48 27.05 0.09
N THR A 273 -8.44 25.73 -0.19
CA THR A 273 -7.17 25.01 -0.21
C THR A 273 -6.33 25.47 -1.41
N PRO A 274 -5.09 25.99 -1.19
CA PRO A 274 -4.23 26.44 -2.26
C PRO A 274 -3.74 25.25 -3.09
N LEU A 275 -4.04 25.27 -4.39
CA LEU A 275 -3.69 24.21 -5.33
C LEU A 275 -2.38 24.48 -6.09
N GLY A 276 -1.78 25.65 -5.93
CA GLY A 276 -0.57 26.07 -6.66
C GLY A 276 0.65 25.19 -6.44
N GLU A 277 0.73 24.54 -5.27
CA GLU A 277 1.81 23.62 -4.89
C GLU A 277 1.58 22.18 -5.41
N LEU A 278 0.45 21.91 -6.10
CA LEU A 278 0.08 20.61 -6.64
C LEU A 278 0.28 20.54 -8.15
N ASN A 279 0.64 19.37 -8.69
CA ASN A 279 0.65 19.11 -10.11
C ASN A 279 -0.80 19.01 -10.68
N LEU A 280 -0.93 18.92 -12.01
CA LEU A 280 -2.25 18.91 -12.65
C LEU A 280 -3.14 17.76 -12.18
N TRP A 281 -2.61 16.54 -12.17
CA TRP A 281 -3.36 15.36 -11.69
C TRP A 281 -3.86 15.55 -10.25
N ALA A 282 -2.98 15.99 -9.35
CA ALA A 282 -3.35 16.23 -7.97
C ALA A 282 -4.42 17.33 -7.82
N ARG A 283 -4.35 18.42 -8.61
CA ARG A 283 -5.39 19.48 -8.62
C ARG A 283 -6.76 18.94 -9.02
N ASN A 284 -6.80 18.05 -9.99
CA ASN A 284 -8.03 17.49 -10.54
C ASN A 284 -8.62 16.38 -9.68
N ASN A 285 -7.76 15.63 -8.96
CA ASN A 285 -8.14 14.43 -8.22
C ASN A 285 -8.05 14.59 -6.69
N PHE A 286 -7.72 15.78 -6.19
CA PHE A 286 -7.74 16.07 -4.75
C PHE A 286 -9.17 16.08 -4.22
N GLY A 287 -9.52 15.07 -3.40
CA GLY A 287 -10.86 14.86 -2.87
C GLY A 287 -11.22 15.81 -1.71
N ALA A 288 -12.50 16.17 -1.65
CA ALA A 288 -13.06 16.83 -0.47
C ALA A 288 -13.25 15.81 0.68
N LEU A 289 -13.37 16.30 1.91
CA LEU A 289 -13.43 15.45 3.09
C LEU A 289 -14.68 14.54 3.11
N ASP A 290 -15.77 14.96 2.50
CA ASP A 290 -16.99 14.17 2.36
C ASP A 290 -16.86 12.97 1.41
N MET A 291 -15.75 12.89 0.65
CA MET A 291 -15.40 11.70 -0.14
C MET A 291 -14.77 10.58 0.70
N LEU A 292 -14.38 10.87 1.94
CA LEU A 292 -13.67 9.93 2.80
C LEU A 292 -14.41 8.58 2.98
N PRO A 293 -15.74 8.53 3.29
CA PRO A 293 -16.45 7.26 3.41
C PRO A 293 -16.46 6.46 2.11
N ILE A 294 -16.47 7.14 0.96
CA ILE A 294 -16.53 6.52 -0.37
C ILE A 294 -15.19 5.89 -0.72
N VAL A 295 -14.08 6.60 -0.44
CA VAL A 295 -12.74 6.05 -0.64
C VAL A 295 -12.47 4.87 0.33
N VAL A 296 -12.94 4.95 1.58
CA VAL A 296 -12.87 3.80 2.50
C VAL A 296 -13.65 2.60 1.94
N ALA A 297 -14.82 2.82 1.34
CA ALA A 297 -15.59 1.75 0.71
C ALA A 297 -14.86 1.15 -0.51
N HIS A 298 -14.22 1.98 -1.35
CA HIS A 298 -13.38 1.53 -2.47
C HIS A 298 -12.21 0.64 -1.98
N GLU A 299 -11.45 1.11 -1.00
CA GLU A 299 -10.33 0.33 -0.44
C GLU A 299 -10.80 -0.95 0.27
N HIS A 300 -12.02 -0.94 0.80
CA HIS A 300 -12.61 -2.13 1.39
C HIS A 300 -12.84 -3.23 0.34
N ILE A 301 -13.25 -2.87 -0.87
CA ILE A 301 -13.39 -3.84 -1.96
C ILE A 301 -12.02 -4.44 -2.31
N HIS A 302 -10.96 -3.63 -2.40
CA HIS A 302 -9.61 -4.14 -2.61
C HIS A 302 -9.13 -5.09 -1.51
N TYR A 303 -9.60 -4.92 -0.27
CA TYR A 303 -9.28 -5.83 0.82
C TYR A 303 -9.94 -7.21 0.66
N ILE A 304 -11.21 -7.25 0.24
CA ILE A 304 -12.01 -8.48 0.18
C ILE A 304 -12.08 -9.14 -1.20
N GLN A 305 -11.74 -8.43 -2.29
CA GLN A 305 -11.78 -8.99 -3.63
C GLN A 305 -10.80 -10.15 -3.81
N LYS A 306 -11.21 -11.16 -4.56
CA LYS A 306 -10.36 -12.31 -4.87
C LYS A 306 -9.13 -11.90 -5.67
N LYS A 307 -7.96 -12.13 -5.10
CA LYS A 307 -6.69 -11.92 -5.81
C LYS A 307 -6.55 -12.93 -6.94
N SER A 308 -6.00 -12.49 -8.07
CA SER A 308 -5.78 -13.29 -9.26
C SER A 308 -4.32 -13.20 -9.69
N GLY A 309 -3.80 -14.27 -10.33
CA GLY A 309 -2.51 -14.24 -11.04
C GLY A 309 -2.63 -13.71 -12.47
N ASP A 310 -3.83 -13.32 -12.92
CA ASP A 310 -4.07 -12.70 -14.22
C ASP A 310 -3.53 -11.26 -14.22
N ALA A 311 -2.49 -11.01 -15.02
CA ALA A 311 -1.83 -9.71 -15.12
C ALA A 311 -2.33 -8.86 -16.31
N THR A 312 -3.42 -9.27 -16.97
CA THR A 312 -3.96 -8.54 -18.13
C THR A 312 -4.49 -7.17 -17.74
N LEU A 313 -4.50 -6.24 -18.69
CA LEU A 313 -5.11 -4.93 -18.51
C LEU A 313 -6.61 -5.05 -18.17
N LEU A 314 -7.32 -6.00 -18.80
CA LEU A 314 -8.73 -6.26 -18.47
C LEU A 314 -8.90 -6.63 -16.99
N ARG A 315 -8.02 -7.49 -16.45
CA ARG A 315 -8.08 -7.84 -15.03
C ARG A 315 -7.84 -6.62 -14.15
N GLY A 316 -6.82 -5.81 -14.44
CA GLY A 316 -6.56 -4.58 -13.70
C GLY A 316 -7.73 -3.60 -13.74
N ALA A 317 -8.33 -3.41 -14.91
CA ALA A 317 -9.51 -2.56 -15.05
C ALA A 317 -10.72 -3.08 -14.26
N LEU A 318 -10.94 -4.41 -14.24
CA LEU A 318 -12.00 -5.01 -13.43
C LEU A 318 -11.72 -4.87 -11.92
N ASP A 319 -10.48 -5.01 -11.48
CA ASP A 319 -10.11 -4.87 -10.06
C ASP A 319 -10.40 -3.46 -9.54
N GLU A 320 -10.07 -2.42 -10.31
CA GLU A 320 -10.34 -1.02 -9.94
C GLU A 320 -11.82 -0.65 -10.16
N GLY A 321 -12.39 -1.10 -11.27
CA GLY A 321 -13.78 -0.79 -11.61
C GLY A 321 -14.80 -1.44 -10.70
N MET A 322 -14.55 -2.67 -10.18
CA MET A 322 -15.42 -3.26 -9.16
C MET A 322 -15.34 -2.51 -7.84
N ALA A 323 -14.16 -1.96 -7.49
CA ALA A 323 -14.00 -1.17 -6.28
C ALA A 323 -14.83 0.12 -6.37
N ASP A 324 -14.78 0.82 -7.50
CA ASP A 324 -15.62 2.00 -7.74
C ASP A 324 -17.13 1.67 -7.75
N PHE A 325 -17.51 0.59 -8.45
CA PHE A 325 -18.91 0.20 -8.59
C PHE A 325 -19.53 -0.20 -7.24
N LEU A 326 -18.85 -1.05 -6.46
CA LEU A 326 -19.37 -1.50 -5.19
C LEU A 326 -19.27 -0.41 -4.10
N ALA A 327 -18.28 0.50 -4.19
CA ALA A 327 -18.25 1.69 -3.34
C ALA A 327 -19.46 2.58 -3.59
N GLU A 328 -19.84 2.83 -4.85
CA GLU A 328 -21.04 3.57 -5.19
C GLU A 328 -22.31 2.84 -4.72
N LEU A 329 -22.40 1.54 -4.93
CA LEU A 329 -23.55 0.74 -4.52
C LEU A 329 -23.78 0.77 -3.00
N THR A 330 -22.71 0.87 -2.21
CA THR A 330 -22.75 0.86 -0.74
C THR A 330 -22.86 2.24 -0.11
N THR A 331 -22.40 3.30 -0.80
CA THR A 331 -22.37 4.67 -0.25
C THR A 331 -23.31 5.63 -0.98
N GLY A 332 -23.84 5.25 -2.16
CA GLY A 332 -24.69 6.09 -3.00
C GLY A 332 -23.93 7.12 -3.84
N ARG A 333 -22.59 7.14 -3.82
CA ARG A 333 -21.75 8.09 -4.56
C ARG A 333 -20.54 7.39 -5.19
N ASN A 334 -20.22 7.76 -6.43
CA ASN A 334 -19.03 7.27 -7.13
C ASN A 334 -17.77 8.00 -6.64
N PRO A 335 -16.64 7.28 -6.33
CA PRO A 335 -15.39 7.92 -5.95
C PRO A 335 -14.77 8.76 -7.08
N ASN A 336 -15.02 8.42 -8.34
CA ASN A 336 -14.41 9.01 -9.52
C ASN A 336 -15.42 9.72 -10.44
N GLY A 337 -16.28 10.62 -9.88
CA GLY A 337 -17.38 11.26 -10.60
C GLY A 337 -16.95 12.01 -11.87
N ARG A 338 -15.77 12.68 -11.88
CA ARG A 338 -15.23 13.35 -13.06
C ARG A 338 -14.91 12.34 -14.17
N LEU A 339 -14.29 11.25 -13.82
CA LEU A 339 -13.93 10.18 -14.74
C LEU A 339 -15.16 9.49 -15.31
N GLN A 340 -16.21 9.28 -14.50
CA GLN A 340 -17.50 8.76 -14.96
C GLN A 340 -18.18 9.71 -15.95
N ALA A 341 -18.21 11.01 -15.68
CA ALA A 341 -18.81 12.00 -16.57
C ALA A 341 -18.12 12.02 -17.94
N TYR A 342 -16.79 12.05 -17.98
CA TYR A 342 -16.01 11.96 -19.21
C TYR A 342 -16.25 10.62 -19.94
N GLY A 343 -16.18 9.53 -19.18
CA GLY A 343 -16.31 8.18 -19.70
C GLY A 343 -17.65 7.94 -20.38
N LEU A 344 -18.75 8.40 -19.78
CA LEU A 344 -20.10 8.28 -20.38
C LEU A 344 -20.23 9.08 -21.68
N ALA A 345 -19.60 10.25 -21.78
CA ALA A 345 -19.61 11.06 -22.99
C ALA A 345 -18.81 10.43 -24.15
N HIS A 346 -17.81 9.60 -23.84
CA HIS A 346 -16.87 9.01 -24.80
C HIS A 346 -16.86 7.47 -24.77
N GLU A 347 -17.92 6.82 -24.25
CA GLU A 347 -17.92 5.39 -23.92
C GLU A 347 -17.56 4.49 -25.10
N LYS A 348 -18.07 4.77 -26.29
CA LYS A 348 -17.78 3.97 -27.50
C LYS A 348 -16.33 4.10 -27.95
N GLU A 349 -15.77 5.31 -27.91
CA GLU A 349 -14.38 5.57 -28.29
C GLU A 349 -13.41 4.90 -27.31
N ILE A 350 -13.67 5.08 -26.00
CA ILE A 350 -12.88 4.47 -24.92
C ILE A 350 -12.90 2.95 -25.06
N TRP A 351 -14.06 2.35 -25.30
CA TRP A 351 -14.16 0.91 -25.48
C TRP A 351 -13.43 0.42 -26.73
N ALA A 352 -13.57 1.14 -27.86
CA ALA A 352 -12.89 0.78 -29.11
C ALA A 352 -11.36 0.76 -28.95
N ASP A 353 -10.78 1.67 -28.14
CA ASP A 353 -9.36 1.70 -27.88
C ASP A 353 -8.94 0.69 -26.81
N PHE A 354 -9.68 0.62 -25.69
CA PHE A 354 -9.41 -0.34 -24.62
C PHE A 354 -9.42 -1.80 -25.11
N SER A 355 -10.39 -2.16 -25.93
CA SER A 355 -10.55 -3.53 -26.43
C SER A 355 -9.37 -4.03 -27.26
N LYS A 356 -8.58 -3.14 -27.86
CA LYS A 356 -7.36 -3.49 -28.60
C LYS A 356 -6.21 -3.89 -27.68
N GLU A 357 -6.19 -3.33 -26.45
CA GLU A 357 -5.08 -3.49 -25.50
C GLU A 357 -5.42 -4.44 -24.33
N MET A 358 -6.70 -4.71 -24.07
CA MET A 358 -7.20 -5.35 -22.85
C MET A 358 -6.60 -6.72 -22.51
N SER A 359 -6.15 -7.48 -23.53
CA SER A 359 -5.51 -8.80 -23.36
C SER A 359 -4.00 -8.70 -23.07
N GLY A 360 -3.41 -7.53 -23.23
CA GLY A 360 -2.01 -7.25 -22.92
C GLY A 360 -1.77 -7.07 -21.42
N THR A 361 -0.50 -7.00 -21.04
CA THR A 361 -0.08 -6.79 -19.64
C THR A 361 0.41 -5.36 -19.36
N SER A 362 0.36 -4.46 -20.34
CA SER A 362 0.69 -3.05 -20.16
C SER A 362 -0.53 -2.28 -19.67
N TRP A 363 -0.39 -1.63 -18.53
CA TRP A 363 -1.44 -0.78 -17.94
C TRP A 363 -1.23 0.71 -18.22
N ARG A 364 -0.10 1.07 -18.86
CA ARG A 364 0.41 2.43 -18.96
C ARG A 364 -0.59 3.47 -19.51
N ASN A 365 -1.48 3.07 -20.41
CA ASN A 365 -2.43 4.00 -21.04
C ASN A 365 -3.76 4.10 -20.29
N TRP A 366 -3.96 3.30 -19.24
CA TRP A 366 -5.29 3.04 -18.69
C TRP A 366 -5.40 3.11 -17.17
N ILE A 367 -4.32 2.76 -16.43
CA ILE A 367 -4.33 2.66 -14.96
C ILE A 367 -3.00 3.18 -14.43
N ALA A 368 -3.04 3.94 -13.33
CA ALA A 368 -1.88 4.57 -12.67
C ALA A 368 -1.08 5.47 -13.63
N ASN A 369 -1.76 6.12 -14.56
CA ASN A 369 -1.17 6.94 -15.61
C ASN A 369 -1.43 8.45 -15.41
N GLY A 370 -1.41 8.91 -14.16
CA GLY A 370 -1.64 10.31 -13.80
C GLY A 370 -0.70 11.33 -14.47
N ASP A 371 0.42 10.88 -15.02
CA ASP A 371 1.30 11.68 -15.87
C ASP A 371 0.69 12.00 -17.26
N GLN A 372 -0.34 11.26 -17.68
CA GLN A 372 -1.11 11.49 -18.91
C GLN A 372 -2.36 12.35 -18.70
N GLU A 373 -2.60 12.84 -17.47
CA GLU A 373 -3.70 13.73 -17.16
C GLU A 373 -3.62 15.01 -17.98
N THR A 374 -4.71 15.41 -18.64
CA THR A 374 -4.83 16.68 -19.36
C THR A 374 -6.01 17.51 -18.83
N ALA A 375 -6.17 18.73 -19.30
CA ALA A 375 -7.32 19.57 -18.94
C ALA A 375 -8.66 18.92 -19.39
N ASP A 376 -8.65 18.29 -20.56
CA ASP A 376 -9.85 17.80 -21.23
C ASP A 376 -10.06 16.30 -21.09
N LYS A 377 -9.00 15.51 -20.87
CA LYS A 377 -9.06 14.05 -20.75
C LYS A 377 -8.48 13.60 -19.43
N PRO A 378 -9.27 12.91 -18.57
CA PRO A 378 -8.77 12.33 -17.33
C PRO A 378 -7.84 11.14 -17.61
N ALA A 379 -6.87 10.97 -16.70
CA ALA A 379 -6.12 9.73 -16.58
C ALA A 379 -7.02 8.59 -16.03
N ASP A 380 -6.49 7.40 -15.92
CA ASP A 380 -7.08 6.26 -15.21
C ASP A 380 -8.41 5.74 -15.80
N LEU A 381 -8.64 5.89 -17.11
CA LEU A 381 -9.88 5.48 -17.78
C LEU A 381 -10.17 3.97 -17.69
N GLY A 382 -9.20 3.14 -17.30
CA GLY A 382 -9.42 1.72 -16.99
C GLY A 382 -10.42 1.49 -15.87
N TYR A 383 -10.48 2.39 -14.86
CA TYR A 383 -11.49 2.39 -13.79
C TYR A 383 -12.91 2.48 -14.35
N PHE A 384 -13.13 3.41 -15.29
CA PHE A 384 -14.42 3.56 -15.95
C PHE A 384 -14.83 2.30 -16.70
N VAL A 385 -13.93 1.73 -17.51
CA VAL A 385 -14.25 0.51 -18.28
C VAL A 385 -14.61 -0.64 -17.35
N GLY A 386 -13.80 -0.89 -16.32
CA GLY A 386 -14.09 -1.94 -15.35
C GLY A 386 -15.41 -1.72 -14.60
N TYR A 387 -15.67 -0.47 -14.18
CA TYR A 387 -16.95 -0.08 -13.57
C TYR A 387 -18.13 -0.43 -14.46
N ARG A 388 -18.10 -0.04 -15.74
CA ARG A 388 -19.17 -0.29 -16.70
C ARG A 388 -19.43 -1.78 -16.95
N ILE A 389 -18.36 -2.58 -16.99
CA ILE A 389 -18.47 -4.04 -17.13
C ILE A 389 -19.16 -4.63 -15.88
N CYS A 390 -18.73 -4.25 -14.67
CA CYS A 390 -19.34 -4.70 -13.42
C CYS A 390 -20.79 -4.27 -13.30
N GLN A 391 -21.10 -3.02 -13.64
CA GLN A 391 -22.48 -2.50 -13.66
C GLN A 391 -23.34 -3.30 -14.63
N SER A 392 -22.87 -3.54 -15.86
CA SER A 392 -23.61 -4.31 -16.86
C SER A 392 -23.91 -5.73 -16.39
N TYR A 393 -22.95 -6.39 -15.71
CA TYR A 393 -23.17 -7.70 -15.11
C TYR A 393 -24.21 -7.66 -14.00
N TYR A 394 -24.08 -6.70 -13.07
CA TYR A 394 -25.02 -6.53 -11.97
C TYR A 394 -26.45 -6.29 -12.42
N GLU A 395 -26.64 -5.49 -13.48
CA GLU A 395 -27.96 -5.19 -14.06
C GLU A 395 -28.66 -6.45 -14.62
N GLU A 396 -27.89 -7.35 -15.27
CA GLU A 396 -28.40 -8.60 -15.85
C GLU A 396 -28.83 -9.63 -14.81
N MET A 397 -28.21 -9.62 -13.65
CA MET A 397 -28.46 -10.62 -12.61
C MET A 397 -29.73 -10.29 -11.81
N ALA A 398 -30.67 -11.25 -11.73
CA ALA A 398 -31.86 -11.11 -10.90
C ALA A 398 -31.52 -11.09 -9.40
N ASP A 399 -30.62 -11.99 -8.96
CA ASP A 399 -30.12 -12.05 -7.59
C ASP A 399 -28.94 -11.09 -7.44
N LYS A 400 -29.16 -10.02 -6.66
CA LYS A 400 -28.16 -8.96 -6.46
C LYS A 400 -27.06 -9.35 -5.48
N GLN A 401 -27.33 -10.23 -4.51
CA GLN A 401 -26.28 -10.76 -3.62
C GLN A 401 -25.35 -11.68 -4.41
N GLN A 402 -25.92 -12.58 -5.25
CA GLN A 402 -25.14 -13.42 -6.14
C GLN A 402 -24.30 -12.57 -7.12
N ALA A 403 -24.85 -11.49 -7.65
CA ALA A 403 -24.12 -10.58 -8.54
C ALA A 403 -22.89 -9.96 -7.83
N VAL A 404 -23.06 -9.48 -6.61
CA VAL A 404 -21.95 -8.92 -5.79
C VAL A 404 -20.93 -9.99 -5.47
N HIS A 405 -21.38 -11.19 -5.09
CA HIS A 405 -20.49 -12.34 -4.87
C HIS A 405 -19.64 -12.64 -6.10
N ASP A 406 -20.24 -12.71 -7.28
CA ASP A 406 -19.54 -13.05 -8.52
C ASP A 406 -18.55 -11.95 -8.94
N ILE A 407 -18.90 -10.66 -8.76
CA ILE A 407 -18.03 -9.51 -8.99
C ILE A 407 -16.78 -9.59 -8.08
N LEU A 408 -16.95 -9.84 -6.79
CA LEU A 408 -15.84 -9.94 -5.84
C LEU A 408 -14.97 -11.18 -6.07
N ASN A 409 -15.52 -12.21 -6.72
CA ASN A 409 -14.86 -13.51 -6.91
C ASN A 409 -14.52 -13.83 -8.36
N ILE A 410 -14.29 -12.84 -9.23
CA ILE A 410 -13.94 -13.03 -10.64
C ILE A 410 -12.75 -14.00 -10.76
N GLY A 411 -12.98 -15.15 -11.40
CA GLY A 411 -11.95 -16.14 -11.66
C GLY A 411 -11.22 -15.89 -12.98
N SER A 412 -11.96 -15.61 -14.06
CA SER A 412 -11.45 -15.29 -15.39
C SER A 412 -12.01 -13.96 -15.84
N ALA A 413 -11.14 -12.99 -16.13
CA ALA A 413 -11.53 -11.67 -16.58
C ALA A 413 -12.31 -11.72 -17.92
N SER A 414 -11.84 -12.50 -18.89
CA SER A 414 -12.48 -12.64 -20.19
C SER A 414 -13.85 -13.33 -20.10
N ALA A 415 -13.98 -14.38 -19.29
CA ALA A 415 -15.27 -15.03 -19.08
C ALA A 415 -16.27 -14.12 -18.36
N PHE A 416 -15.83 -13.29 -17.41
CA PHE A 416 -16.66 -12.31 -16.74
C PHE A 416 -17.14 -11.22 -17.70
N LEU A 417 -16.23 -10.67 -18.53
CA LEU A 417 -16.60 -9.72 -19.60
C LEU A 417 -17.68 -10.30 -20.52
N ALA A 418 -17.52 -11.55 -20.99
CA ALA A 418 -18.53 -12.20 -21.83
C ALA A 418 -19.89 -12.32 -21.12
N LYS A 419 -19.92 -12.74 -19.85
CA LYS A 419 -21.14 -12.83 -19.06
C LYS A 419 -21.83 -11.48 -18.81
N SER A 420 -21.06 -10.39 -18.71
CA SER A 420 -21.61 -9.06 -18.51
C SER A 420 -22.39 -8.53 -19.71
N ARG A 421 -22.16 -9.08 -20.90
CA ARG A 421 -22.72 -8.64 -22.17
C ARG A 421 -22.47 -7.15 -22.46
N TYR A 422 -21.49 -6.54 -21.81
CA TYR A 422 -21.21 -5.11 -21.93
C TYR A 422 -20.92 -4.69 -23.36
N ALA A 423 -20.03 -5.41 -24.05
CA ALA A 423 -19.67 -5.10 -25.43
C ALA A 423 -20.87 -5.20 -26.40
N GLU A 424 -21.73 -6.22 -26.23
CA GLU A 424 -22.94 -6.40 -27.03
C GLU A 424 -23.91 -5.24 -26.83
N LYS A 425 -24.18 -4.88 -25.57
CA LYS A 425 -25.10 -3.76 -25.23
C LYS A 425 -24.58 -2.43 -25.74
N LEU A 426 -23.27 -2.20 -25.68
CA LEU A 426 -22.66 -0.96 -26.17
C LEU A 426 -22.72 -0.87 -27.69
N ALA A 427 -22.56 -1.99 -28.40
CA ALA A 427 -22.70 -2.05 -29.86
C ALA A 427 -24.15 -1.84 -30.32
N ALA A 428 -25.14 -2.18 -29.50
CA ALA A 428 -26.57 -2.01 -29.80
C ALA A 428 -27.12 -0.58 -29.54
N ARG A 429 -26.37 0.27 -28.84
CA ARG A 429 -26.69 1.71 -28.62
C ARG A 429 -26.16 2.56 -29.78
#